data_1326dfe3571e879dfc825a5da01f6aa9
#
_entry.id   1326dfe3571e879dfc825a5da01f6aa9
#
_cell.length_a   1.000
_cell.length_b   1.000
_cell.length_c   1.000
_cell.angle_alpha   90.00
_cell.angle_beta   90.00
_cell.angle_gamma   90.00
#
_symmetry.space_group_name_H-M   'P 1'
#
loop_
_entity.id
_entity.type
_entity.pdbx_description
1 polymer ?
#
loop_
_entity_poly.entity_id
_entity_poly.type
_entity_poly.pdbx_seq_one_letter_code
_entity_poly.pdbx_strand_id
1 'polypeptide(L)'
;MLESIKKNGKKYEKIWSEMSSGDRKLAYGIAKSSTGKASEIKKILGIENNEYTPYRDRLIKRGILDGSEHGHLKFILPLFEKYVLANYE
;
A
#
# COMPACT_ATOMS: atom_id res chain seq x y z
N MET A 1 5.40 10.18 -21.02
CA MET A 1 5.36 10.18 -19.56
C MET A 1 4.03 10.56 -18.98
N LEU A 2 3.45 11.69 -19.37
CA LEU A 2 2.13 12.09 -18.89
C LEU A 2 1.04 11.08 -19.27
N GLU A 3 1.13 10.53 -20.49
CA GLU A 3 0.15 9.54 -20.93
C GLU A 3 0.23 8.24 -20.13
N SER A 4 1.43 7.79 -19.79
CA SER A 4 1.62 6.60 -18.96
C SER A 4 1.02 6.81 -17.57
N ILE A 5 1.19 8.00 -17.01
CA ILE A 5 0.62 8.34 -15.70
C ILE A 5 -0.90 8.36 -15.77
N LYS A 6 -1.47 8.88 -16.84
CA LYS A 6 -2.92 8.90 -17.04
C LYS A 6 -3.49 7.50 -17.20
N LYS A 7 -2.83 6.64 -17.97
CA LYS A 7 -3.24 5.24 -18.12
C LYS A 7 -3.19 4.50 -16.78
N ASN A 8 -2.07 4.64 -16.09
CA ASN A 8 -1.90 4.03 -14.77
C ASN A 8 -2.85 4.64 -13.75
N GLY A 9 -3.15 5.93 -13.87
CA GLY A 9 -4.06 6.63 -12.99
C GLY A 9 -5.45 6.03 -12.96
N LYS A 10 -6.00 5.70 -14.12
CA LYS A 10 -7.33 5.07 -14.20
C LYS A 10 -7.34 3.69 -13.56
N LYS A 11 -6.31 2.89 -13.81
CA LYS A 11 -6.18 1.57 -13.21
C LYS A 11 -6.04 1.67 -11.70
N TYR A 12 -5.22 2.59 -11.22
CA TYR A 12 -4.99 2.77 -9.80
C TYR A 12 -6.20 3.38 -9.10
N GLU A 13 -6.93 4.25 -9.78
CA GLU A 13 -8.17 4.81 -9.26
C GLU A 13 -9.19 3.70 -8.97
N LYS A 14 -9.31 2.75 -9.87
CA LYS A 14 -10.20 1.60 -9.67
C LYS A 14 -9.74 0.76 -8.48
N ILE A 15 -8.46 0.43 -8.44
CA ILE A 15 -7.89 -0.34 -7.32
C ILE A 15 -8.14 0.39 -6.01
N TRP A 16 -7.85 1.69 -5.98
CA TRP A 16 -8.02 2.52 -4.79
C TRP A 16 -9.47 2.57 -4.33
N SER A 17 -10.40 2.73 -5.27
CA SER A 17 -11.83 2.80 -4.94
C SER A 17 -12.36 1.51 -4.34
N GLU A 18 -11.76 0.37 -4.66
CA GLU A 18 -12.15 -0.93 -4.15
C GLU A 18 -11.47 -1.28 -2.82
N MET A 19 -10.53 -0.47 -2.38
CA MET A 19 -9.84 -0.69 -1.12
C MET A 19 -10.65 -0.15 0.05
N SER A 20 -10.72 -0.92 1.13
CA SER A 20 -11.35 -0.46 2.37
C SER A 20 -10.52 0.65 3.02
N SER A 21 -11.09 1.34 4.00
CA SER A 21 -10.36 2.37 4.73
C SER A 21 -9.12 1.80 5.43
N GLY A 22 -9.22 0.58 5.96
CA GLY A 22 -8.08 -0.10 6.57
C GLY A 22 -7.00 -0.46 5.56
N ASP A 23 -7.40 -0.92 4.37
CA ASP A 23 -6.47 -1.23 3.29
C ASP A 23 -5.71 0.03 2.86
N ARG A 24 -6.42 1.14 2.71
CA ARG A 24 -5.82 2.43 2.33
C ARG A 24 -4.86 2.93 3.40
N LYS A 25 -5.23 2.77 4.66
CA LYS A 25 -4.38 3.14 5.79
C LYS A 25 -3.07 2.36 5.76
N LEU A 26 -3.13 1.04 5.56
CA LEU A 26 -1.92 0.23 5.47
C LEU A 26 -1.07 0.64 4.27
N ALA A 27 -1.68 0.85 3.11
CA ALA A 27 -0.96 1.31 1.92
C ALA A 27 -0.24 2.63 2.19
N TYR A 28 -0.90 3.55 2.88
CA TYR A 28 -0.30 4.83 3.24
C TYR A 28 0.92 4.64 4.14
N GLY A 29 0.82 3.77 5.15
CA GLY A 29 1.94 3.48 6.03
C GLY A 29 3.13 2.92 5.28
N ILE A 30 2.89 2.04 4.31
CA ILE A 30 3.95 1.48 3.48
C ILE A 30 4.58 2.56 2.61
N ALA A 31 3.76 3.43 2.02
CA ALA A 31 4.25 4.51 1.17
C ALA A 31 5.09 5.52 1.96
N LYS A 32 4.77 5.72 3.23
CA LYS A 32 5.54 6.62 4.12
C LYS A 32 6.79 5.95 4.68
N SER A 33 6.82 4.62 4.71
CA SER A 33 7.97 3.88 5.24
C SER A 33 9.16 4.00 4.31
N SER A 34 10.33 4.27 4.86
CA SER A 34 11.55 4.32 4.06
C SER A 34 12.14 2.94 3.81
N THR A 35 11.82 1.97 4.65
CA THR A 35 12.43 0.63 4.58
C THR A 35 11.46 -0.47 4.20
N GLY A 36 10.16 -0.25 4.37
CA GLY A 36 9.15 -1.29 4.18
C GLY A 36 9.09 -2.30 5.31
N LYS A 37 9.81 -2.07 6.39
CA LYS A 37 9.79 -2.99 7.54
C LYS A 37 8.45 -2.93 8.26
N ALA A 38 7.94 -4.11 8.61
CA ALA A 38 6.66 -4.22 9.33
C ALA A 38 6.65 -3.40 10.62
N SER A 39 7.75 -3.42 11.37
CA SER A 39 7.84 -2.67 12.62
C SER A 39 7.73 -1.16 12.39
N GLU A 40 8.34 -0.65 11.33
CA GLU A 40 8.26 0.76 10.98
C GLU A 40 6.86 1.15 10.54
N ILE A 41 6.24 0.32 9.70
CA ILE A 41 4.89 0.57 9.20
C ILE A 41 3.89 0.62 10.36
N LYS A 42 3.96 -0.34 11.27
CA LYS A 42 3.07 -0.37 12.43
C LYS A 42 3.27 0.85 13.32
N LYS A 43 4.50 1.29 13.48
CA LYS A 43 4.81 2.47 14.27
C LYS A 43 4.26 3.74 13.62
N ILE A 44 4.43 3.89 12.31
CA ILE A 44 3.90 5.03 11.56
C ILE A 44 2.38 5.13 11.71
N LEU A 45 1.70 4.00 11.64
CA LEU A 45 0.24 3.95 11.68
C LEU A 45 -0.34 3.87 13.09
N GLY A 46 0.49 3.58 14.08
CA GLY A 46 0.02 3.39 15.45
C GLY A 46 -0.87 2.16 15.61
N ILE A 47 -0.60 1.09 14.87
CA ILE A 47 -1.40 -0.14 14.90
C ILE A 47 -0.58 -1.32 15.39
N GLU A 48 -1.27 -2.38 15.78
CA GLU A 48 -0.66 -3.61 16.23
C GLU A 48 -0.90 -4.75 15.25
N ASN A 49 -0.33 -5.93 15.55
CA ASN A 49 -0.40 -7.08 14.65
C ASN A 49 -1.83 -7.49 14.29
N ASN A 50 -2.76 -7.38 15.23
CA ASN A 50 -4.14 -7.78 14.99
C ASN A 50 -4.83 -6.93 13.93
N GLU A 51 -4.39 -5.68 13.75
CA GLU A 51 -4.86 -4.84 12.64
C GLU A 51 -3.99 -5.01 11.39
N TYR A 52 -2.68 -5.09 11.61
CA TYR A 52 -1.71 -5.13 10.51
C TYR A 52 -1.85 -6.38 9.65
N THR A 53 -1.88 -7.56 10.28
CA THR A 53 -1.81 -8.83 9.56
C THR A 53 -2.97 -9.09 8.60
N PRO A 54 -4.25 -8.87 8.99
CA PRO A 54 -5.36 -9.11 8.06
C PRO A 54 -5.30 -8.22 6.81
N TYR A 55 -4.97 -6.96 6.96
CA TYR A 55 -4.88 -6.04 5.82
C TYR A 55 -3.69 -6.36 4.95
N ARG A 56 -2.55 -6.69 5.56
CA ARG A 56 -1.36 -7.13 4.84
C ARG A 56 -1.67 -8.33 3.96
N ASP A 57 -2.28 -9.36 4.54
CA ASP A 57 -2.58 -10.59 3.81
C ASP A 57 -3.55 -10.34 2.67
N ARG A 58 -4.54 -9.49 2.88
CA ARG A 58 -5.51 -9.14 1.84
C ARG A 58 -4.84 -8.43 0.68
N LEU A 59 -3.98 -7.46 0.95
CA LEU A 59 -3.31 -6.71 -0.10
C LEU A 59 -2.30 -7.55 -0.87
N ILE A 60 -1.64 -8.49 -0.20
CA ILE A 60 -0.76 -9.46 -0.87
C ILE A 60 -1.59 -10.36 -1.78
N LYS A 61 -2.70 -10.87 -1.29
CA LYS A 61 -3.58 -11.74 -2.07
C LYS A 61 -4.13 -11.04 -3.31
N ARG A 62 -4.40 -9.75 -3.21
CA ARG A 62 -4.90 -8.95 -4.34
C ARG A 62 -3.81 -8.54 -5.32
N GLY A 63 -2.55 -8.88 -5.05
CA GLY A 63 -1.45 -8.54 -5.95
C GLY A 63 -1.00 -7.08 -5.87
N ILE A 64 -1.32 -6.39 -4.81
CA ILE A 64 -0.91 -5.00 -4.60
C ILE A 64 0.44 -4.93 -3.91
N LEU A 65 0.67 -5.82 -2.95
CA LEU A 65 1.90 -5.86 -2.17
C LEU A 65 2.67 -7.16 -2.40
N ASP A 66 4.00 -7.05 -2.35
CA ASP A 66 4.92 -8.18 -2.34
C ASP A 66 5.41 -8.38 -0.90
N GLY A 67 5.05 -9.51 -0.32
CA GLY A 67 5.46 -9.90 1.02
C GLY A 67 6.44 -11.06 1.03
N SER A 68 7.13 -11.33 -0.09
CA SER A 68 8.04 -12.45 -0.20
C SER A 68 9.26 -12.33 0.71
N GLU A 69 9.68 -11.12 1.03
CA GLU A 69 10.78 -10.89 1.95
C GLU A 69 10.24 -10.79 3.37
N HIS A 70 10.71 -11.66 4.26
CA HIS A 70 10.22 -11.74 5.62
C HIS A 70 10.36 -10.40 6.35
N GLY A 71 9.26 -9.94 6.93
CA GLY A 71 9.25 -8.70 7.70
C GLY A 71 9.28 -7.42 6.87
N HIS A 72 9.21 -7.53 5.54
CA HIS A 72 9.22 -6.38 4.64
C HIS A 72 8.05 -6.43 3.67
N LEU A 73 7.55 -5.26 3.30
CA LEU A 73 6.50 -5.11 2.29
C LEU A 73 6.93 -4.06 1.27
N LYS A 74 6.58 -4.29 0.02
CA LYS A 74 6.76 -3.30 -1.04
C LYS A 74 5.61 -3.39 -2.03
N PHE A 75 5.38 -2.31 -2.75
CA PHE A 75 4.34 -2.30 -3.77
C PHE A 75 4.81 -3.07 -5.01
N ILE A 76 3.93 -3.89 -5.56
CA ILE A 76 4.17 -4.56 -6.85
C ILE A 76 3.92 -3.58 -7.99
N LEU A 77 2.91 -2.71 -7.83
CA LEU A 77 2.47 -1.80 -8.88
C LEU A 77 3.41 -0.60 -8.99
N PRO A 78 3.97 -0.32 -10.19
CA PRO A 78 4.86 0.83 -10.37
C PRO A 78 4.14 2.14 -10.06
N LEU A 79 4.79 3.03 -9.33
CA LEU A 79 4.28 4.37 -9.00
C LEU A 79 3.02 4.38 -8.13
N PHE A 80 2.53 3.24 -7.69
CA PHE A 80 1.36 3.19 -6.83
C PHE A 80 1.61 3.90 -5.49
N GLU A 81 2.84 3.81 -5.00
CA GLU A 81 3.26 4.54 -3.80
C GLU A 81 2.95 6.03 -3.92
N LYS A 82 3.29 6.64 -5.05
CA LYS A 82 3.02 8.06 -5.30
C LYS A 82 1.53 8.34 -5.37
N TYR A 83 0.78 7.43 -5.99
CA TYR A 83 -0.67 7.56 -6.07
C TYR A 83 -1.30 7.56 -4.68
N VAL A 84 -0.85 6.64 -3.82
CA VAL A 84 -1.35 6.53 -2.45
C VAL A 84 -1.08 7.83 -1.68
N LEU A 85 0.16 8.34 -1.76
CA LEU A 85 0.53 9.57 -1.06
C LEU A 85 -0.29 10.77 -1.53
N ALA A 86 -0.66 10.80 -2.81
CA ALA A 86 -1.44 11.90 -3.37
C ALA A 86 -2.92 11.82 -3.01
N ASN A 87 -3.46 10.63 -2.72
CA ASN A 87 -4.90 10.44 -2.56
C ASN A 87 -5.35 10.08 -1.15
N TYR A 88 -4.45 9.71 -0.27
CA TYR A 88 -4.82 9.38 1.11
C TYR A 88 -4.99 10.65 1.92
N GLU A 89 -6.09 10.69 2.66
CA GLU A 89 -6.37 11.81 3.57
C GLU A 89 -6.33 11.39 5.02
#